data_a00a7397d566cddd89484eb7b6537439
#
_entry.id   a00a7397d566cddd89484eb7b6537439
#
_cell.length_a   1.000
_cell.length_b   1.000
_cell.length_c   1.000
_cell.angle_alpha   90.00
_cell.angle_beta   90.00
_cell.angle_gamma   90.00
#
_symmetry.space_group_name_H-M   'P 1'
#
loop_
_entity.id
_entity.type
_entity.pdbx_description
1 polymer ?
#
loop_
_entity_poly.entity_id
_entity_poly.type
_entity_poly.pdbx_seq_one_letter_code
_entity_poly.pdbx_strand_id
1 'polypeptide(L)'
;MNPQEEIASLGEVPVAIEVELDRRVLPAREVLGLVEGSVIATSRSAGENIDIYIGGVLCGSGEIVVIENTLGVRITDFRDEV
;
A
#
# COMPACT_ATOMS: atom_id res chain seq x y z
N MET A 1 -24.26 -24.74 -8.05
CA MET A 1 -23.31 -23.79 -8.67
C MET A 1 -22.09 -24.56 -9.11
N ASN A 2 -21.63 -24.39 -10.35
CA ASN A 2 -20.42 -25.04 -10.82
C ASN A 2 -19.18 -24.22 -10.42
N PRO A 3 -17.96 -24.80 -10.53
CA PRO A 3 -16.76 -24.10 -10.12
C PRO A 3 -16.53 -22.76 -10.84
N GLN A 4 -16.90 -22.64 -12.08
CA GLN A 4 -16.76 -21.39 -12.83
C GLN A 4 -17.66 -20.29 -12.28
N GLU A 5 -18.89 -20.65 -11.93
CA GLU A 5 -19.83 -19.70 -11.33
C GLU A 5 -19.37 -19.28 -9.94
N GLU A 6 -18.79 -20.21 -9.18
CA GLU A 6 -18.24 -19.88 -7.86
C GLU A 6 -17.08 -18.89 -7.96
N ILE A 7 -16.17 -19.11 -8.91
CA ILE A 7 -15.05 -18.19 -9.14
C ILE A 7 -15.55 -16.83 -9.58
N ALA A 8 -16.54 -16.77 -10.47
CA ALA A 8 -17.10 -15.52 -10.93
C ALA A 8 -17.75 -14.75 -9.78
N SER A 9 -18.43 -15.42 -8.85
CA SER A 9 -19.03 -14.74 -7.72
C SER A 9 -17.98 -14.21 -6.73
N LEU A 10 -16.84 -14.88 -6.60
CA LEU A 10 -15.74 -14.39 -5.77
C LEU A 10 -15.14 -13.09 -6.30
N GLY A 11 -15.30 -12.81 -7.60
CA GLY A 11 -14.83 -11.56 -8.19
C GLY A 11 -15.50 -10.32 -7.61
N GLU A 12 -16.66 -10.47 -6.97
CA GLU A 12 -17.37 -9.37 -6.36
C GLU A 12 -17.02 -9.17 -4.88
N VAL A 13 -16.20 -10.03 -4.30
CA VAL A 13 -15.81 -9.89 -2.89
C VAL A 13 -14.83 -8.73 -2.77
N PRO A 14 -15.12 -7.73 -1.92
CA PRO A 14 -14.22 -6.61 -1.74
C PRO A 14 -12.95 -7.03 -1.01
N VAL A 15 -11.80 -6.57 -1.49
CA VAL A 15 -10.50 -6.83 -0.89
C VAL A 15 -9.80 -5.48 -0.70
N ALA A 16 -9.25 -5.26 0.49
CA ALA A 16 -8.54 -4.03 0.78
C ALA A 16 -7.15 -4.04 0.13
N ILE A 17 -6.80 -2.95 -0.54
CA ILE A 17 -5.45 -2.71 -1.02
C ILE A 17 -4.91 -1.49 -0.29
N GLU A 18 -3.69 -1.60 0.22
CA GLU A 18 -3.02 -0.51 0.94
C GLU A 18 -1.65 -0.26 0.33
N VAL A 19 -1.31 1.00 0.22
CA VAL A 19 -0.02 1.43 -0.29
C VAL A 19 0.70 2.17 0.82
N GLU A 20 1.88 1.69 1.22
CA GLU A 20 2.64 2.27 2.31
C GLU A 20 3.96 2.84 1.82
N LEU A 21 4.23 4.08 2.19
CA LEU A 21 5.52 4.71 1.92
C LEU A 21 6.60 4.12 2.82
N ASP A 22 6.33 4.00 4.11
CA ASP A 22 7.27 3.46 5.09
C ASP A 22 6.53 3.15 6.38
N ARG A 23 7.17 2.40 7.26
CA ARG A 23 6.70 2.15 8.61
C ARG A 23 7.79 2.58 9.58
N ARG A 24 7.41 3.37 10.57
CA ARG A 24 8.32 3.86 11.59
C ARG A 24 7.83 3.45 12.97
N VAL A 25 8.76 3.02 13.81
CA VAL A 25 8.48 2.80 15.22
C VAL A 25 9.09 3.96 15.99
N LEU A 26 8.25 4.68 16.72
CA LEU A 26 8.67 5.84 17.47
C LEU A 26 8.32 5.66 18.95
N PRO A 27 9.11 6.24 19.88
CA PRO A 27 8.71 6.27 21.28
C PRO A 27 7.35 7.00 21.44
N ALA A 28 6.56 6.54 22.41
CA ALA A 28 5.25 7.13 22.65
C ALA A 28 5.33 8.64 22.91
N ARG A 29 6.40 9.12 23.56
CA ARG A 29 6.57 10.55 23.84
C ARG A 29 6.67 11.37 22.56
N GLU A 30 7.27 10.81 21.50
CA GLU A 30 7.35 11.50 20.22
C GLU A 30 6.00 11.52 19.51
N VAL A 31 5.26 10.42 19.57
CA VAL A 31 3.92 10.35 18.98
C VAL A 31 2.98 11.33 19.67
N LEU A 32 3.03 11.39 21.00
CA LEU A 32 2.19 12.31 21.77
C LEU A 32 2.55 13.78 21.55
N GLY A 33 3.76 14.06 21.09
CA GLY A 33 4.20 15.41 20.77
C GLY A 33 3.85 15.88 19.37
N LEU A 34 3.24 15.03 18.54
CA LEU A 34 2.89 15.42 17.16
C LEU A 34 1.75 16.44 17.16
N VAL A 35 1.92 17.47 16.34
CA VAL A 35 0.95 18.53 16.16
C VAL A 35 0.86 18.86 14.67
N GLU A 36 -0.11 19.68 14.31
CA GLU A 36 -0.22 20.18 12.95
C GLU A 36 1.08 20.88 12.55
N GLY A 37 1.62 20.53 11.41
CA GLY A 37 2.92 21.03 10.92
C GLY A 37 4.11 20.18 11.28
N SER A 38 3.96 19.18 12.15
CA SER A 38 5.03 18.25 12.45
C SER A 38 5.45 17.46 11.19
N VAL A 39 6.73 17.11 11.11
CA VAL A 39 7.25 16.31 10.01
C VAL A 39 7.73 14.97 10.54
N ILE A 40 7.25 13.89 9.92
CA ILE A 40 7.71 12.54 10.20
C ILE A 40 8.68 12.15 9.10
N ALA A 41 9.95 12.01 9.46
CA ALA A 41 10.96 11.55 8.50
C ALA A 41 10.82 10.05 8.27
N THR A 42 10.98 9.63 7.03
CA THR A 42 10.98 8.20 6.67
C THR A 42 12.40 7.75 6.34
N SER A 43 12.61 6.44 6.34
CA SER A 43 13.90 5.87 5.96
C SER A 43 14.04 5.72 4.45
N ARG A 44 12.99 5.97 3.70
CA ARG A 44 13.00 5.83 2.25
C ARG A 44 13.54 7.07 1.57
N SER A 45 14.38 6.86 0.55
CA SER A 45 14.85 7.94 -0.30
C SER A 45 13.79 8.29 -1.33
N ALA A 46 13.82 9.53 -1.80
CA ALA A 46 12.93 9.94 -2.88
C ALA A 46 13.20 9.06 -4.11
N GLY A 47 12.14 8.53 -4.70
CA GLY A 47 12.23 7.65 -5.86
C GLY A 47 12.34 6.16 -5.55
N GLU A 48 12.45 5.78 -4.27
CA GLU A 48 12.38 4.37 -3.93
C GLU A 48 10.95 3.85 -4.08
N ASN A 49 10.84 2.55 -4.33
CA ASN A 49 9.55 1.90 -4.46
C ASN A 49 8.82 1.86 -3.12
N ILE A 50 7.51 1.97 -3.20
CA ILE A 50 6.62 1.86 -2.04
C ILE A 50 6.00 0.48 -2.00
N ASP A 51 5.56 0.06 -0.82
CA ASP A 51 5.05 -1.27 -0.60
C ASP A 51 3.55 -1.36 -0.84
N ILE A 52 3.11 -2.47 -1.43
CA ILE A 52 1.72 -2.74 -1.75
C ILE A 52 1.25 -3.94 -0.94
N TYR A 53 0.22 -3.73 -0.13
CA TYR A 53 -0.40 -4.76 0.69
C TYR A 53 -1.80 -5.07 0.17
N ILE A 54 -2.13 -6.34 0.10
CA ILE A 54 -3.46 -6.80 -0.28
C ILE A 54 -3.96 -7.72 0.82
N GLY A 55 -5.10 -7.36 1.40
CA GLY A 55 -5.64 -8.11 2.52
C GLY A 55 -4.69 -8.19 3.71
N GLY A 56 -3.84 -7.18 3.90
CA GLY A 56 -2.88 -7.15 5.01
C GLY A 56 -1.56 -7.87 4.73
N VAL A 57 -1.39 -8.43 3.54
CA VAL A 57 -0.19 -9.19 3.16
C VAL A 57 0.63 -8.39 2.14
N LEU A 58 1.92 -8.28 2.37
CA LEU A 58 2.83 -7.62 1.41
C LEU A 58 2.89 -8.43 0.13
N CYS A 59 2.41 -7.86 -0.96
CA CYS A 59 2.30 -8.53 -2.25
C CYS A 59 3.20 -7.96 -3.33
N GLY A 60 3.74 -6.78 -3.14
CA GLY A 60 4.57 -6.17 -4.17
C GLY A 60 5.06 -4.80 -3.83
N SER A 61 5.58 -4.14 -4.83
CA SER A 61 6.05 -2.77 -4.73
C SER A 61 5.71 -2.01 -6.00
N GLY A 62 5.78 -0.70 -5.91
CA GLY A 62 5.48 0.17 -7.03
C GLY A 62 6.08 1.54 -6.88
N GLU A 63 5.86 2.36 -7.88
CA GLU A 63 6.31 3.74 -7.90
C GLU A 63 5.11 4.69 -7.99
N ILE A 64 5.25 5.85 -7.38
CA ILE A 64 4.21 6.87 -7.43
C ILE A 64 4.23 7.51 -8.82
N VAL A 65 3.07 7.58 -9.45
CA VAL A 65 2.89 8.24 -10.74
C VAL A 65 1.77 9.26 -10.63
N VAL A 66 1.82 10.27 -11.48
CA VAL A 66 0.76 11.29 -11.54
C VAL A 66 0.00 11.08 -12.85
N ILE A 67 -1.30 10.89 -12.74
CA ILE A 67 -2.19 10.74 -13.88
C ILE A 67 -3.18 11.89 -13.82
N GLU A 68 -3.01 12.88 -14.72
CA GLU A 68 -3.75 14.12 -14.66
C GLU A 68 -3.52 14.81 -13.31
N ASN A 69 -4.53 14.91 -12.46
CA ASN A 69 -4.41 15.51 -11.13
C ASN A 69 -4.51 14.46 -10.02
N THR A 70 -4.37 13.19 -10.36
CA THR A 70 -4.54 12.08 -9.41
C THR A 70 -3.22 11.35 -9.24
N LEU A 71 -2.90 11.02 -7.99
CA LEU A 71 -1.77 10.16 -7.69
C LEU A 71 -2.19 8.71 -7.92
N GLY A 72 -1.35 7.98 -8.63
CA GLY A 72 -1.51 6.55 -8.81
C GLY A 72 -0.25 5.83 -8.42
N VAL A 73 -0.28 4.52 -8.47
CA VAL A 73 0.87 3.67 -8.21
C VAL A 73 1.03 2.70 -9.37
N ARG A 74 2.20 2.71 -9.99
CA ARG A 74 2.55 1.72 -11.02
C ARG A 74 3.25 0.56 -10.34
N ILE A 75 2.70 -0.64 -10.51
CA ILE A 75 3.30 -1.85 -9.93
C ILE A 75 4.58 -2.18 -10.69
N THR A 76 5.69 -2.31 -9.96
CA THR A 76 6.99 -2.64 -10.52
C THR A 76 7.43 -4.05 -10.17
N ASP A 77 6.91 -4.59 -9.06
CA ASP A 77 7.14 -5.96 -8.64
C ASP A 77 5.87 -6.48 -7.99
N PHE A 78 5.46 -7.67 -8.35
CA PHE A 78 4.22 -8.23 -7.82
C PHE A 78 4.35 -9.74 -7.68
N ARG A 79 4.05 -10.22 -6.48
CA ARG A 79 4.03 -11.64 -6.18
C ARG A 79 2.61 -12.14 -6.31
N ASP A 80 2.39 -12.98 -7.31
CA ASP A 80 1.10 -13.61 -7.52
C ASP A 80 1.07 -15.05 -7.01
N GLU A 81 1.90 -15.34 -6.02
CA GLU A 81 1.93 -16.64 -5.37
C GLU A 81 0.64 -16.86 -4.59
N VAL A 82 0.00 -17.96 -4.85
CA VAL A 82 -1.26 -18.33 -4.23
C VAL A 82 -1.01 -19.45 -3.22
#